data_6360ced61217ef5bd3fc962fd7eb564e
#
_entry.id   6360ced61217ef5bd3fc962fd7eb564e
#
_cell.length_a   1.000
_cell.length_b   1.000
_cell.length_c   1.000
_cell.angle_alpha   90.00
_cell.angle_beta   90.00
_cell.angle_gamma   90.00
#
_symmetry.space_group_name_H-M   'P 1'
#
loop_
_entity.id
_entity.type
_entity.pdbx_description
1 polymer ?
#
loop_
_entity_poly.entity_id
_entity_poly.type
_entity_poly.pdbx_seq_one_letter_code
_entity_poly.pdbx_strand_id
1 'polypeptide(L)'
;QDTWLFSGTVYENLAYGKEGVTLEQVRAAARAAKIDRFIEALPQGYDTVLRDGGNSISKGQRQLLTIARAMLLDAPMLILDEATSNVDTRTERRIQAAMLRLMEGRTCFVIAHRLSTIRNADVIAVLREGTVAECGTHDELMRRGGYYSELYRAQFDAAQDAG
;
A
#
# COMPACT_ATOMS: atom_id res chain seq x y z
N GLN A 1 -2.84 -7.37 -3.71
CA GLN A 1 -2.36 -7.39 -5.10
C GLN A 1 -3.37 -6.82 -6.10
N ASP A 2 -4.65 -7.17 -5.97
CA ASP A 2 -5.68 -6.69 -6.89
C ASP A 2 -6.38 -5.46 -6.31
N THR A 3 -6.16 -4.33 -6.97
CA THR A 3 -6.86 -3.09 -6.63
C THR A 3 -8.26 -3.15 -7.23
N TRP A 4 -9.26 -3.48 -6.42
CA TRP A 4 -10.63 -3.55 -6.87
C TRP A 4 -11.33 -2.19 -6.77
N LEU A 5 -11.87 -1.75 -7.91
CA LEU A 5 -12.78 -0.62 -8.03
C LEU A 5 -14.04 -1.11 -8.73
N PHE A 6 -15.22 -0.64 -8.31
CA PHE A 6 -16.47 -0.98 -8.97
C PHE A 6 -16.90 0.11 -9.96
N SER A 7 -17.84 -0.24 -10.85
CA SER A 7 -18.43 0.73 -11.75
C SER A 7 -19.31 1.70 -10.97
N GLY A 8 -18.83 2.95 -10.87
CA GLY A 8 -19.43 4.03 -10.08
C GLY A 8 -18.54 5.25 -10.08
N THR A 9 -18.96 6.31 -9.44
CA THR A 9 -18.17 7.55 -9.36
C THR A 9 -16.90 7.35 -8.54
N VAL A 10 -15.93 8.24 -8.70
CA VAL A 10 -14.73 8.30 -7.85
C VAL A 10 -15.15 8.47 -6.38
N TYR A 11 -16.13 9.35 -6.12
CA TYR A 11 -16.67 9.56 -4.77
C TYR A 11 -17.22 8.26 -4.17
N GLU A 12 -18.09 7.53 -4.87
CA GLU A 12 -18.66 6.27 -4.40
C GLU A 12 -17.59 5.21 -4.15
N ASN A 13 -16.58 5.13 -5.01
CA ASN A 13 -15.46 4.23 -4.82
C ASN A 13 -14.63 4.56 -3.59
N LEU A 14 -14.40 5.83 -3.29
CA LEU A 14 -13.67 6.25 -2.08
C LEU A 14 -14.50 6.09 -0.80
N ALA A 15 -15.79 6.41 -0.85
CA ALA A 15 -16.71 6.29 0.28
C ALA A 15 -17.15 4.85 0.58
N TYR A 16 -16.81 3.89 -0.28
CA TYR A 16 -17.25 2.50 -0.16
C TYR A 16 -16.91 1.90 1.20
N GLY A 17 -17.93 1.31 1.84
CA GLY A 17 -17.80 0.66 3.14
C GLY A 17 -17.96 1.60 4.36
N LYS A 18 -18.22 2.90 4.14
CA LYS A 18 -18.48 3.86 5.21
C LYS A 18 -19.69 4.74 4.86
N GLU A 19 -20.74 4.67 5.66
CA GLU A 19 -21.95 5.48 5.47
C GLU A 19 -21.78 6.91 6.00
N GLY A 20 -22.55 7.85 5.45
CA GLY A 20 -22.62 9.24 5.92
C GLY A 20 -21.33 10.05 5.69
N VAL A 21 -20.50 9.63 4.75
CA VAL A 21 -19.24 10.33 4.42
C VAL A 21 -19.53 11.61 3.63
N THR A 22 -18.95 12.72 4.08
CA THR A 22 -19.04 13.99 3.34
C THR A 22 -18.00 14.08 2.23
N LEU A 23 -18.27 14.89 1.20
CA LEU A 23 -17.30 15.15 0.13
C LEU A 23 -15.99 15.74 0.69
N GLU A 24 -16.05 16.51 1.76
CA GLU A 24 -14.87 17.09 2.39
C GLU A 24 -13.98 16.00 3.02
N GLN A 25 -14.55 15.00 3.67
CA GLN A 25 -13.84 13.85 4.21
C GLN A 25 -13.19 13.03 3.08
N VAL A 26 -13.91 12.81 1.97
CA VAL A 26 -13.37 12.14 0.78
C VAL A 26 -12.18 12.91 0.19
N ARG A 27 -12.29 14.23 0.06
CA ARG A 27 -11.20 15.10 -0.37
C ARG A 27 -9.99 15.05 0.55
N ALA A 28 -10.22 15.04 1.86
CA ALA A 28 -9.14 14.93 2.85
C ALA A 28 -8.38 13.60 2.70
N ALA A 29 -9.08 12.49 2.53
CA ALA A 29 -8.48 11.18 2.29
C ALA A 29 -7.71 11.14 0.96
N ALA A 30 -8.26 11.70 -0.11
CA ALA A 30 -7.59 11.80 -1.42
C ALA A 30 -6.30 12.63 -1.35
N ARG A 31 -6.31 13.76 -0.62
CA ARG A 31 -5.10 14.56 -0.35
C ARG A 31 -4.07 13.79 0.44
N ALA A 32 -4.49 13.06 1.48
CA ALA A 32 -3.62 12.24 2.29
C ALA A 32 -2.93 11.15 1.45
N ALA A 33 -3.64 10.54 0.53
CA ALA A 33 -3.13 9.53 -0.41
C ALA A 33 -2.40 10.12 -1.63
N LYS A 34 -2.27 11.46 -1.75
CA LYS A 34 -1.60 12.14 -2.88
C LYS A 34 -2.25 11.89 -4.26
N ILE A 35 -3.56 11.66 -4.31
CA ILE A 35 -4.34 11.40 -5.54
C ILE A 35 -5.30 12.55 -5.90
N ASP A 36 -5.52 13.51 -5.01
CA ASP A 36 -6.44 14.64 -5.15
C ASP A 36 -6.28 15.38 -6.48
N ARG A 37 -5.06 15.78 -6.85
CA ARG A 37 -4.77 16.51 -8.09
C ARG A 37 -5.16 15.72 -9.34
N PHE A 38 -4.98 14.40 -9.31
CA PHE A 38 -5.42 13.54 -10.41
C PHE A 38 -6.94 13.55 -10.53
N ILE A 39 -7.66 13.42 -9.41
CA ILE A 39 -9.13 13.41 -9.39
C ILE A 39 -9.67 14.76 -9.88
N GLU A 40 -9.11 15.88 -9.42
CA GLU A 40 -9.51 17.23 -9.83
C GLU A 40 -9.26 17.51 -11.32
N ALA A 41 -8.28 16.83 -11.93
CA ALA A 41 -8.00 16.92 -13.37
C ALA A 41 -8.95 16.08 -14.25
N LEU A 42 -9.77 15.21 -13.65
CA LEU A 42 -10.78 14.46 -14.39
C LEU A 42 -11.95 15.38 -14.83
N PRO A 43 -12.61 15.11 -15.96
CA PRO A 43 -13.65 16.00 -16.52
C PRO A 43 -14.79 16.36 -15.56
N GLN A 44 -15.15 15.43 -14.66
CA GLN A 44 -16.20 15.61 -13.64
C GLN A 44 -15.65 15.48 -12.21
N GLY A 45 -14.31 15.54 -12.02
CA GLY A 45 -13.67 15.43 -10.72
C GLY A 45 -14.11 14.18 -9.95
N TYR A 46 -14.64 14.35 -8.75
CA TYR A 46 -15.13 13.26 -7.90
C TYR A 46 -16.40 12.57 -8.42
N ASP A 47 -17.16 13.22 -9.30
CA ASP A 47 -18.35 12.66 -9.93
C ASP A 47 -18.02 11.88 -11.23
N THR A 48 -16.76 11.80 -11.62
CA THR A 48 -16.30 11.02 -12.77
C THR A 48 -16.60 9.55 -12.54
N VAL A 49 -17.35 8.95 -13.49
CA VAL A 49 -17.70 7.52 -13.44
C VAL A 49 -16.54 6.67 -13.92
N LEU A 50 -16.05 5.79 -13.05
CA LEU A 50 -15.09 4.75 -13.38
C LEU A 50 -15.86 3.53 -13.91
N ARG A 51 -15.52 3.08 -15.12
CA ARG A 51 -16.10 1.91 -15.77
C ARG A 51 -15.12 0.74 -15.75
N ASP A 52 -15.63 -0.48 -15.86
CA ASP A 52 -14.83 -1.71 -16.03
C ASP A 52 -13.69 -1.87 -15.01
N GLY A 53 -14.00 -1.65 -13.72
CA GLY A 53 -13.01 -1.78 -12.65
C GLY A 53 -11.91 -0.71 -12.69
N GLY A 54 -12.19 0.45 -13.34
CA GLY A 54 -11.22 1.53 -13.48
C GLY A 54 -10.14 1.27 -14.53
N ASN A 55 -10.44 0.49 -15.57
CA ASN A 55 -9.49 0.22 -16.67
C ASN A 55 -9.03 1.48 -17.44
N SER A 56 -9.78 2.59 -17.32
CA SER A 56 -9.44 3.90 -17.90
C SER A 56 -8.33 4.65 -17.15
N ILE A 57 -7.93 4.18 -15.98
CA ILE A 57 -6.88 4.80 -15.15
C ILE A 57 -5.72 3.83 -14.92
N SER A 58 -4.52 4.37 -14.67
CA SER A 58 -3.32 3.56 -14.48
C SER A 58 -3.40 2.67 -13.23
N LYS A 59 -2.62 1.60 -13.20
CA LYS A 59 -2.51 0.70 -12.03
C LYS A 59 -2.13 1.48 -10.77
N GLY A 60 -1.18 2.41 -10.86
CA GLY A 60 -0.75 3.23 -9.73
C GLY A 60 -1.85 4.17 -9.23
N GLN A 61 -2.65 4.75 -10.14
CA GLN A 61 -3.81 5.58 -9.75
C GLN A 61 -4.88 4.76 -9.04
N ARG A 62 -5.19 3.54 -9.53
CA ARG A 62 -6.11 2.61 -8.84
C ARG A 62 -5.61 2.29 -7.43
N GLN A 63 -4.33 2.01 -7.29
CA GLN A 63 -3.74 1.71 -5.98
C GLN A 63 -3.84 2.89 -5.01
N LEU A 64 -3.56 4.12 -5.46
CA LEU A 64 -3.73 5.32 -4.64
C LEU A 64 -5.19 5.58 -4.25
N LEU A 65 -6.16 5.32 -5.13
CA LEU A 65 -7.59 5.39 -4.79
C LEU A 65 -7.96 4.35 -3.72
N THR A 66 -7.46 3.12 -3.82
CA THR A 66 -7.68 2.08 -2.81
C THR A 66 -7.07 2.45 -1.45
N ILE A 67 -5.89 3.07 -1.45
CA ILE A 67 -5.26 3.59 -0.22
C ILE A 67 -6.11 4.72 0.39
N ALA A 68 -6.62 5.65 -0.43
CA ALA A 68 -7.50 6.73 0.04
C ALA A 68 -8.80 6.18 0.66
N ARG A 69 -9.40 5.14 0.06
CA ARG A 69 -10.53 4.39 0.64
C ARG A 69 -10.19 3.81 2.01
N ALA A 70 -9.04 3.15 2.13
CA ALA A 70 -8.58 2.57 3.40
C ALA A 70 -8.33 3.63 4.49
N MET A 71 -7.80 4.80 4.11
CA MET A 71 -7.64 5.94 5.03
C MET A 71 -9.01 6.45 5.52
N LEU A 72 -10.00 6.50 4.64
CA LEU A 72 -11.34 6.97 4.97
C LEU A 72 -12.10 6.00 5.89
N LEU A 73 -11.90 4.69 5.70
CA LEU A 73 -12.47 3.65 6.55
C LEU A 73 -11.94 3.71 7.99
N ASP A 74 -10.71 4.17 8.17
CA ASP A 74 -10.05 4.37 9.46
C ASP A 74 -10.05 3.12 10.37
N ALA A 75 -9.81 1.96 9.77
CA ALA A 75 -9.74 0.70 10.49
C ALA A 75 -8.50 0.65 11.42
N PRO A 76 -8.62 0.14 12.66
CA PRO A 76 -7.51 0.06 13.62
C PRO A 76 -6.47 -1.00 13.24
N MET A 77 -6.83 -1.93 12.39
CA MET A 77 -5.96 -3.01 11.91
C MET A 77 -5.98 -3.08 10.39
N LEU A 78 -4.82 -3.28 9.79
CA LEU A 78 -4.64 -3.38 8.35
C LEU A 78 -3.87 -4.65 7.99
N ILE A 79 -4.27 -5.28 6.90
CA ILE A 79 -3.50 -6.33 6.23
C ILE A 79 -3.12 -5.78 4.86
N LEU A 80 -1.82 -5.65 4.62
CA LEU A 80 -1.27 -5.04 3.43
C LEU A 80 -0.42 -6.05 2.67
N ASP A 81 -0.77 -6.28 1.40
CA ASP A 81 0.05 -7.06 0.48
C ASP A 81 0.80 -6.09 -0.45
N GLU A 82 2.13 -6.01 -0.28
CA GLU A 82 2.98 -5.04 -0.96
C GLU A 82 3.33 -5.53 -2.37
N ALA A 83 2.42 -5.38 -3.35
CA ALA A 83 2.70 -5.64 -4.74
C ALA A 83 2.72 -4.34 -5.56
N THR A 84 3.91 -3.86 -5.90
CA THR A 84 4.10 -2.65 -6.74
C THR A 84 4.73 -2.97 -8.09
N SER A 85 4.57 -4.17 -8.62
CA SER A 85 5.08 -4.53 -9.95
C SER A 85 4.43 -3.68 -11.05
N ASN A 86 5.24 -3.17 -11.99
CA ASN A 86 4.82 -2.41 -13.17
C ASN A 86 4.22 -1.02 -12.93
N VAL A 87 4.78 -0.25 -11.99
CA VAL A 87 4.45 1.15 -11.76
C VAL A 87 5.72 1.99 -11.95
N ASP A 88 5.61 3.16 -12.57
CA ASP A 88 6.75 4.06 -12.73
C ASP A 88 7.30 4.55 -11.37
N THR A 89 8.60 4.84 -11.30
CA THR A 89 9.31 5.19 -10.08
C THR A 89 8.70 6.38 -9.32
N ARG A 90 8.15 7.38 -10.04
CA ARG A 90 7.54 8.56 -9.40
C ARG A 90 6.23 8.20 -8.71
N THR A 91 5.39 7.43 -9.38
CA THR A 91 4.11 6.94 -8.82
C THR A 91 4.36 5.96 -7.69
N GLU A 92 5.37 5.12 -7.81
CA GLU A 92 5.81 4.21 -6.75
C GLU A 92 6.18 4.93 -5.45
N ARG A 93 6.96 6.02 -5.53
CA ARG A 93 7.29 6.86 -4.36
C ARG A 93 6.05 7.49 -3.71
N ARG A 94 5.05 7.86 -4.52
CA ARG A 94 3.77 8.37 -3.99
C ARG A 94 2.99 7.30 -3.26
N ILE A 95 2.93 6.09 -3.82
CA ILE A 95 2.29 4.93 -3.19
C ILE A 95 2.96 4.61 -1.86
N GLN A 96 4.30 4.56 -1.82
CA GLN A 96 5.03 4.32 -0.57
C GLN A 96 4.73 5.37 0.49
N ALA A 97 4.78 6.66 0.13
CA ALA A 97 4.47 7.74 1.07
C ALA A 97 3.03 7.67 1.59
N ALA A 98 2.07 7.31 0.73
CA ALA A 98 0.68 7.13 1.11
C ALA A 98 0.49 5.90 2.03
N MET A 99 1.19 4.80 1.73
CA MET A 99 1.17 3.59 2.57
C MET A 99 1.74 3.86 3.97
N LEU A 100 2.90 4.51 4.08
CA LEU A 100 3.48 4.87 5.37
C LEU A 100 2.49 5.70 6.20
N ARG A 101 1.86 6.70 5.58
CA ARG A 101 0.83 7.51 6.24
C ARG A 101 -0.41 6.71 6.64
N LEU A 102 -0.83 5.74 5.81
CA LEU A 102 -1.94 4.84 6.15
C LEU A 102 -1.62 3.98 7.38
N MET A 103 -0.37 3.58 7.56
CA MET A 103 0.06 2.73 8.68
C MET A 103 0.22 3.47 10.00
N GLU A 104 0.39 4.80 9.99
CA GLU A 104 0.58 5.59 11.19
C GLU A 104 -0.52 5.36 12.24
N GLY A 105 -0.14 4.99 13.47
CA GLY A 105 -1.04 4.77 14.61
C GLY A 105 -1.92 3.53 14.51
N ARG A 106 -1.61 2.56 13.62
CA ARG A 106 -2.39 1.35 13.40
C ARG A 106 -1.55 0.09 13.55
N THR A 107 -2.22 -1.01 13.89
CA THR A 107 -1.61 -2.34 13.80
C THR A 107 -1.64 -2.82 12.37
N CYS A 108 -0.47 -3.07 11.78
CA CYS A 108 -0.34 -3.44 10.39
C CYS A 108 0.35 -4.80 10.23
N PHE A 109 -0.28 -5.72 9.53
CA PHE A 109 0.35 -6.93 9.01
C PHE A 109 0.73 -6.68 7.55
N VAL A 110 2.02 -6.69 7.26
CA VAL A 110 2.53 -6.38 5.92
C VAL A 110 3.19 -7.63 5.34
N ILE A 111 2.70 -8.09 4.21
CA ILE A 111 3.40 -9.07 3.39
C ILE A 111 4.40 -8.28 2.56
N ALA A 112 5.65 -8.22 3.04
CA ALA A 112 6.65 -7.33 2.51
C ALA A 112 7.48 -8.00 1.41
N HIS A 113 7.62 -7.29 0.29
CA HIS A 113 8.49 -7.66 -0.83
C HIS A 113 9.70 -6.71 -0.96
N ARG A 114 9.79 -5.70 -0.09
CA ARG A 114 10.87 -4.69 -0.10
C ARG A 114 11.68 -4.76 1.18
N LEU A 115 13.00 -4.74 1.02
CA LEU A 115 13.94 -4.71 2.14
C LEU A 115 13.70 -3.55 3.10
N SER A 116 13.35 -2.34 2.59
CA SER A 116 13.07 -1.18 3.43
C SER A 116 11.85 -1.37 4.33
N THR A 117 10.80 -2.00 3.82
CA THR A 117 9.59 -2.32 4.60
C THR A 117 9.92 -3.33 5.70
N ILE A 118 10.65 -4.39 5.34
CA ILE A 118 11.08 -5.43 6.29
C ILE A 118 11.95 -4.84 7.39
N ARG A 119 12.97 -4.05 7.03
CA ARG A 119 13.92 -3.48 7.98
C ARG A 119 13.28 -2.58 9.04
N ASN A 120 12.25 -1.84 8.66
CA ASN A 120 11.57 -0.86 9.51
C ASN A 120 10.37 -1.45 10.28
N ALA A 121 10.10 -2.75 10.17
CA ALA A 121 9.03 -3.39 10.92
C ALA A 121 9.40 -3.53 12.40
N ASP A 122 8.42 -3.33 13.28
CA ASP A 122 8.59 -3.53 14.73
C ASP A 122 8.86 -5.00 15.06
N VAL A 123 8.19 -5.90 14.32
CA VAL A 123 8.36 -7.36 14.44
C VAL A 123 8.34 -7.97 13.04
N ILE A 124 9.30 -8.85 12.77
CA ILE A 124 9.39 -9.65 11.55
C ILE A 124 9.08 -11.10 11.91
N ALA A 125 8.10 -11.69 11.24
CA ALA A 125 7.82 -13.11 11.30
C ALA A 125 8.26 -13.78 9.99
N VAL A 126 9.21 -14.70 10.08
CA VAL A 126 9.73 -15.45 8.93
C VAL A 126 9.01 -16.78 8.84
N LEU A 127 8.30 -16.98 7.74
CA LEU A 127 7.54 -18.20 7.49
C LEU A 127 8.38 -19.20 6.68
N ARG A 128 8.39 -20.46 7.13
CA ARG A 128 8.98 -21.58 6.41
C ARG A 128 8.08 -22.79 6.55
N GLU A 129 7.73 -23.40 5.43
CA GLU A 129 6.89 -24.61 5.39
C GLU A 129 5.58 -24.48 6.22
N GLY A 130 4.94 -23.28 6.14
CA GLY A 130 3.67 -23.01 6.82
C GLY A 130 3.78 -22.71 8.32
N THR A 131 4.99 -22.63 8.88
CA THR A 131 5.24 -22.31 10.30
C THR A 131 6.10 -21.06 10.45
N VAL A 132 6.01 -20.39 11.61
CA VAL A 132 6.91 -19.30 11.98
C VAL A 132 8.26 -19.89 12.39
N ALA A 133 9.25 -19.79 11.52
CA ALA A 133 10.61 -20.30 11.76
C ALA A 133 11.42 -19.36 12.64
N GLU A 134 11.29 -18.04 12.41
CA GLU A 134 12.01 -17.02 13.18
C GLU A 134 11.07 -15.83 13.43
N CYS A 135 11.27 -15.16 14.56
CA CYS A 135 10.54 -13.97 14.94
C CYS A 135 11.45 -13.01 15.72
N GLY A 136 11.36 -11.71 15.43
CA GLY A 136 12.12 -10.67 16.10
C GLY A 136 12.24 -9.40 15.27
N THR A 137 13.03 -8.44 15.74
CA THR A 137 13.41 -7.25 14.98
C THR A 137 14.46 -7.57 13.91
N HIS A 138 14.65 -6.66 12.95
CA HIS A 138 15.71 -6.80 11.93
C HIS A 138 17.07 -7.09 12.55
N ASP A 139 17.49 -6.26 13.53
CA ASP A 139 18.82 -6.37 14.14
C ASP A 139 19.01 -7.65 14.95
N GLU A 140 17.96 -8.14 15.61
CA GLU A 140 17.99 -9.41 16.33
C GLU A 140 18.16 -10.60 15.39
N LEU A 141 17.37 -10.63 14.30
CA LEU A 141 17.40 -11.70 13.32
C LEU A 141 18.72 -11.73 12.53
N MET A 142 19.28 -10.55 12.20
CA MET A 142 20.59 -10.45 11.57
C MET A 142 21.71 -10.95 12.48
N ARG A 143 21.66 -10.63 13.79
CA ARG A 143 22.64 -11.14 14.78
C ARG A 143 22.57 -12.65 15.00
N ARG A 144 21.38 -13.23 14.92
CA ARG A 144 21.20 -14.69 15.03
C ARG A 144 21.87 -15.45 13.88
N GLY A 145 22.04 -14.83 12.71
CA GLY A 145 22.67 -15.46 11.55
C GLY A 145 21.86 -16.61 10.93
N GLY A 146 20.55 -16.63 11.18
CA GLY A 146 19.65 -17.68 10.71
C GLY A 146 19.10 -17.45 9.30
N TYR A 147 18.00 -18.12 8.98
CA TYR A 147 17.36 -18.10 7.66
C TYR A 147 16.99 -16.68 7.18
N TYR A 148 16.52 -15.81 8.10
CA TYR A 148 16.27 -14.41 7.78
C TYR A 148 17.51 -13.70 7.23
N SER A 149 18.65 -13.87 7.90
CA SER A 149 19.88 -13.20 7.51
C SER A 149 20.41 -13.68 6.14
N GLU A 150 20.21 -14.95 5.83
CA GLU A 150 20.54 -15.53 4.52
C GLU A 150 19.67 -14.93 3.42
N LEU A 151 18.34 -14.90 3.62
CA LEU A 151 17.40 -14.27 2.69
C LEU A 151 17.69 -12.78 2.47
N TYR A 152 17.96 -12.06 3.55
CA TYR A 152 18.24 -10.62 3.49
C TYR A 152 19.50 -10.34 2.67
N ARG A 153 20.59 -11.08 2.91
CA ARG A 153 21.85 -10.94 2.16
C ARG A 153 21.68 -11.31 0.70
N ALA A 154 21.01 -12.42 0.40
CA ALA A 154 20.76 -12.84 -0.98
C ALA A 154 19.99 -11.79 -1.79
N GLN A 155 19.00 -11.10 -1.18
CA GLN A 155 18.27 -10.00 -1.83
C GLN A 155 19.13 -8.73 -1.96
N PHE A 156 20.03 -8.48 -1.01
CA PHE A 156 20.92 -7.30 -1.04
C PHE A 156 22.00 -7.44 -2.08
N ASP A 157 22.62 -8.62 -2.19
CA ASP A 157 23.66 -8.91 -3.18
C ASP A 157 23.08 -8.85 -4.61
N ALA A 158 21.88 -9.42 -4.83
CA ALA A 158 21.18 -9.34 -6.11
C ALA A 158 20.79 -7.89 -6.52
N ALA A 159 20.59 -6.99 -5.56
CA ALA A 159 20.29 -5.58 -5.84
C ALA A 159 21.53 -4.75 -6.19
N GLN A 160 22.73 -5.17 -5.75
CA GLN A 160 24.01 -4.51 -6.11
C GLN A 160 24.51 -4.93 -7.49
N ASP A 161 24.23 -6.15 -7.94
CA ASP A 161 24.65 -6.64 -9.27
C ASP A 161 23.75 -6.14 -10.42
N ALA A 162 22.63 -5.46 -10.11
CA ALA A 162 21.67 -4.94 -11.10
C ALA A 162 21.77 -3.41 -11.32
N GLY A 163 22.84 -2.76 -10.80
CA GLY A 163 23.06 -1.30 -10.84
C GLY A 163 24.20 -0.90 -11.82
#